data_1cae06b1f32165c0e9e93e9d2df226bb
#
_entry.id   1cae06b1f32165c0e9e93e9d2df226bb
#
_cell.length_a   1.000
_cell.length_b   1.000
_cell.length_c   1.000
_cell.angle_alpha   90.00
_cell.angle_beta   90.00
_cell.angle_gamma   90.00
#
_symmetry.space_group_name_H-M   'P 1'
#
loop_
_entity.id
_entity.type
_entity.pdbx_description
1 polymer ?
#
loop_
_entity_poly.entity_id
_entity_poly.type
_entity_poly.pdbx_seq_one_letter_code
_entity_poly.pdbx_strand_id
1 'polypeptide(L)'
;MADQYKLDSHKLIYHPLRVADWLNGKTIFPIYMEISPIGLCNHRCVFCSVDYMGYQNRHLETKRLKEIISELGKGGLKSIMYAGEGEPFLHRDMAEITEYAKQCGIDNAFTTNGSLMTPEISERILPVTEWIKVSCNAGTPENYSQMHRTGPGEFDKVLKNLKYAVDLRRRKGYSCVLGIQSVLLRENMHTIENLAAAAKEIGLDYYVVKPYMPHRLNAHHFEIDYHECQELAERLKHYNTPDFSVVFRTQAMERHDCARKNYGTCYSLPFWSYLDSGGNIWGCSVHLTEEKYIFGNIYDQSFSEIWDGEKRTAFMKEFLQNPLPETCKVNCRMDAVNEYLWNLKNPVRHVNFI
;
A
#
# COMPACT_ATOMS: atom_id res chain seq x y z
N MET A 1 10.00 -2.45 -21.19
CA MET A 1 9.32 -1.16 -21.05
C MET A 1 9.65 -0.61 -19.67
N ALA A 2 9.86 0.69 -19.56
CA ALA A 2 10.12 1.30 -18.25
C ALA A 2 8.86 1.13 -17.37
N ASP A 3 9.05 0.89 -16.06
CA ASP A 3 7.99 0.87 -15.05
C ASP A 3 7.33 2.27 -14.99
N GLN A 4 6.35 2.51 -15.87
CA GLN A 4 5.69 3.81 -16.01
C GLN A 4 5.01 4.27 -14.71
N TYR A 5 4.68 3.34 -13.82
CA TYR A 5 4.07 3.62 -12.52
C TYR A 5 5.10 3.76 -11.40
N LYS A 6 6.39 3.53 -11.69
CA LYS A 6 7.51 3.54 -10.72
C LYS A 6 7.22 2.71 -9.47
N LEU A 7 6.77 1.48 -9.67
CA LEU A 7 6.39 0.56 -8.59
C LEU A 7 7.60 0.06 -7.79
N ASP A 8 8.79 0.06 -8.39
CA ASP A 8 10.06 -0.32 -7.75
C ASP A 8 10.97 0.87 -7.38
N SER A 9 10.43 2.09 -7.40
CA SER A 9 11.14 3.32 -7.06
C SER A 9 10.33 4.14 -6.06
N HIS A 10 10.77 5.38 -5.78
CA HIS A 10 10.03 6.32 -4.96
C HIS A 10 9.63 7.57 -5.74
N LYS A 11 8.62 8.27 -5.23
CA LYS A 11 8.10 9.51 -5.82
C LYS A 11 8.41 10.76 -5.00
N LEU A 12 9.19 10.65 -3.93
CA LEU A 12 9.54 11.77 -3.06
C LEU A 12 10.33 12.88 -3.81
N ILE A 13 11.03 12.52 -4.88
CA ILE A 13 11.72 13.48 -5.78
C ILE A 13 10.79 14.54 -6.39
N TYR A 14 9.48 14.28 -6.47
CA TYR A 14 8.50 15.24 -6.96
C TYR A 14 8.01 16.23 -5.88
N HIS A 15 8.55 16.12 -4.66
CA HIS A 15 8.22 16.97 -3.52
C HIS A 15 9.45 17.72 -2.97
N PRO A 16 10.26 18.40 -3.81
CA PRO A 16 11.55 18.96 -3.39
C PRO A 16 11.43 20.00 -2.28
N LEU A 17 10.37 20.79 -2.25
CA LEU A 17 10.15 21.78 -1.18
C LEU A 17 9.93 21.12 0.17
N ARG A 18 9.17 20.02 0.23
CA ARG A 18 8.95 19.28 1.48
C ARG A 18 10.25 18.64 1.97
N VAL A 19 11.08 18.15 1.05
CA VAL A 19 12.40 17.59 1.37
C VAL A 19 13.34 18.69 1.86
N ALA A 20 13.34 19.87 1.24
CA ALA A 20 14.14 21.00 1.68
C ALA A 20 13.76 21.49 3.09
N ASP A 21 12.45 21.60 3.37
CA ASP A 21 11.98 21.97 4.72
C ASP A 21 12.44 20.96 5.77
N TRP A 22 12.35 19.66 5.46
CA TRP A 22 12.85 18.60 6.34
C TRP A 22 14.37 18.67 6.54
N LEU A 23 15.15 18.90 5.47
CA LEU A 23 16.61 19.06 5.56
C LEU A 23 17.02 20.25 6.46
N ASN A 24 16.22 21.31 6.43
CA ASN A 24 16.38 22.50 7.25
C ASN A 24 15.87 22.33 8.69
N GLY A 25 15.47 21.10 9.10
CA GLY A 25 15.04 20.78 10.45
C GLY A 25 13.62 21.24 10.81
N LYS A 26 12.81 21.66 9.84
CA LYS A 26 11.41 22.00 10.10
C LYS A 26 10.57 20.74 10.34
N THR A 27 9.61 20.83 11.25
CA THR A 27 8.53 19.83 11.33
C THR A 27 7.69 19.92 10.05
N ILE A 28 7.57 18.81 9.35
CA ILE A 28 6.80 18.73 8.11
C ILE A 28 5.56 17.86 8.31
N PHE A 29 4.46 18.21 7.65
CA PHE A 29 3.31 17.34 7.52
C PHE A 29 3.61 16.17 6.57
N PRO A 30 2.98 14.99 6.74
CA PRO A 30 3.18 13.87 5.83
C PRO A 30 2.71 14.21 4.41
N ILE A 31 3.31 13.56 3.42
CA ILE A 31 2.89 13.64 2.03
C ILE A 31 1.85 12.57 1.73
N TYR A 32 1.96 11.43 2.42
CA TYR A 32 1.18 10.23 2.18
C TYR A 32 0.67 9.65 3.50
N MET A 33 -0.56 9.17 3.49
CA MET A 33 -1.11 8.37 4.59
C MET A 33 -1.69 7.06 4.07
N GLU A 34 -1.53 6.02 4.85
CA GLU A 34 -2.30 4.79 4.74
C GLU A 34 -3.37 4.79 5.83
N ILE A 35 -4.60 4.55 5.43
CA ILE A 35 -5.74 4.54 6.35
C ILE A 35 -6.43 3.19 6.27
N SER A 36 -6.56 2.52 7.42
CA SER A 36 -7.42 1.36 7.59
C SER A 36 -8.80 1.82 8.06
N PRO A 37 -9.80 1.95 7.18
CA PRO A 37 -11.09 2.50 7.57
C PRO A 37 -11.90 1.53 8.45
N ILE A 38 -11.57 0.24 8.41
CA ILE A 38 -12.24 -0.84 9.15
C ILE A 38 -11.28 -1.99 9.43
N GLY A 39 -11.41 -2.60 10.61
CA GLY A 39 -10.61 -3.76 11.01
C GLY A 39 -11.15 -5.11 10.49
N LEU A 40 -12.41 -5.17 10.06
CA LEU A 40 -13.01 -6.38 9.52
C LEU A 40 -12.58 -6.64 8.07
N CYS A 41 -12.41 -7.90 7.74
CA CYS A 41 -12.26 -8.38 6.37
C CYS A 41 -13.20 -9.55 6.12
N ASN A 42 -13.75 -9.66 4.91
CA ASN A 42 -14.58 -10.78 4.48
C ASN A 42 -13.76 -11.96 3.92
N HIS A 43 -12.44 -11.80 3.78
CA HIS A 43 -11.49 -12.87 3.45
C HIS A 43 -10.63 -13.26 4.66
N ARG A 44 -9.97 -14.44 4.57
CA ARG A 44 -9.02 -14.95 5.58
C ARG A 44 -7.78 -15.49 4.89
N CYS A 45 -7.19 -14.67 4.03
CA CYS A 45 -6.07 -15.05 3.15
C CYS A 45 -4.93 -15.67 3.96
N VAL A 46 -4.39 -16.79 3.47
CA VAL A 46 -3.26 -17.49 4.11
C VAL A 46 -1.97 -16.65 4.15
N PHE A 47 -1.85 -15.70 3.24
CA PHE A 47 -0.70 -14.81 3.07
C PHE A 47 -0.93 -13.41 3.68
N CYS A 48 -1.99 -13.20 4.46
CA CYS A 48 -2.32 -11.87 5.00
C CYS A 48 -1.20 -11.37 5.93
N SER A 49 -0.59 -10.25 5.58
CA SER A 49 0.53 -9.69 6.35
C SER A 49 0.10 -8.97 7.64
N VAL A 50 -1.20 -8.91 7.92
CA VAL A 50 -1.79 -8.24 9.08
C VAL A 50 -2.82 -9.11 9.81
N ASP A 51 -2.81 -10.43 9.59
CA ASP A 51 -3.72 -11.39 10.24
C ASP A 51 -3.59 -11.38 11.76
N TYR A 52 -2.38 -11.08 12.28
CA TYR A 52 -2.10 -10.95 13.70
C TYR A 52 -2.87 -9.80 14.39
N MET A 53 -3.44 -8.85 13.62
CA MET A 53 -4.31 -7.78 14.15
C MET A 53 -5.70 -8.31 14.56
N GLY A 54 -6.06 -9.57 14.16
CA GLY A 54 -7.23 -10.29 14.66
C GLY A 54 -8.57 -9.85 14.07
N TYR A 55 -8.60 -9.14 12.94
CA TYR A 55 -9.85 -8.76 12.25
C TYR A 55 -10.88 -8.10 13.15
N GLN A 56 -10.46 -7.10 13.91
CA GLN A 56 -11.27 -6.43 14.91
C GLN A 56 -12.54 -5.81 14.33
N ASN A 57 -13.70 -6.01 15.02
CA ASN A 57 -14.97 -5.39 14.64
C ASN A 57 -15.00 -3.92 15.09
N ARG A 58 -14.22 -3.10 14.43
CA ARG A 58 -14.12 -1.66 14.64
C ARG A 58 -13.97 -0.95 13.31
N HIS A 59 -14.45 0.27 13.23
CA HIS A 59 -14.33 1.13 12.04
C HIS A 59 -14.18 2.59 12.47
N LEU A 60 -13.59 3.38 11.60
CA LEU A 60 -13.48 4.82 11.79
C LEU A 60 -14.85 5.47 11.55
N GLU A 61 -15.29 6.33 12.47
CA GLU A 61 -16.52 7.09 12.29
C GLU A 61 -16.38 8.06 11.11
N THR A 62 -17.33 8.03 10.18
CA THR A 62 -17.32 8.82 8.95
C THR A 62 -17.12 10.30 9.22
N LYS A 63 -17.85 10.86 10.20
CA LYS A 63 -17.74 12.28 10.56
C LYS A 63 -16.31 12.61 11.02
N ARG A 64 -15.79 11.80 11.97
CA ARG A 64 -14.45 12.05 12.52
C ARG A 64 -13.36 11.90 11.47
N LEU A 65 -13.45 10.87 10.63
CA LEU A 65 -12.52 10.67 9.54
C LEU A 65 -12.52 11.85 8.54
N LYS A 66 -13.68 12.39 8.21
CA LYS A 66 -13.78 13.58 7.34
C LYS A 66 -13.16 14.83 7.99
N GLU A 67 -13.32 15.03 9.30
CA GLU A 67 -12.65 16.12 10.02
C GLU A 67 -11.12 15.99 9.91
N ILE A 68 -10.57 14.80 10.12
CA ILE A 68 -9.13 14.50 9.99
C ILE A 68 -8.67 14.70 8.53
N ILE A 69 -9.42 14.22 7.55
CA ILE A 69 -9.11 14.41 6.11
C ILE A 69 -9.06 15.89 5.75
N SER A 70 -10.00 16.70 6.24
CA SER A 70 -9.99 18.14 6.04
C SER A 70 -8.73 18.80 6.63
N GLU A 71 -8.35 18.41 7.83
CA GLU A 71 -7.15 18.89 8.50
C GLU A 71 -5.88 18.50 7.73
N LEU A 72 -5.80 17.22 7.32
CA LEU A 72 -4.70 16.70 6.52
C LEU A 72 -4.54 17.43 5.18
N GLY A 73 -5.65 17.70 4.48
CA GLY A 73 -5.64 18.49 3.24
C GLY A 73 -5.08 19.90 3.45
N LYS A 74 -5.54 20.60 4.50
CA LYS A 74 -5.02 21.94 4.88
C LYS A 74 -3.54 21.88 5.23
N GLY A 75 -3.06 20.80 5.88
CA GLY A 75 -1.65 20.57 6.19
C GLY A 75 -0.79 20.18 4.99
N GLY A 76 -1.42 19.99 3.82
CA GLY A 76 -0.73 19.71 2.55
C GLY A 76 -0.43 18.22 2.31
N LEU A 77 -1.19 17.31 2.92
CA LEU A 77 -1.19 15.90 2.52
C LEU A 77 -1.56 15.79 1.04
N LYS A 78 -0.87 14.91 0.30
CA LYS A 78 -1.09 14.75 -1.15
C LYS A 78 -1.90 13.52 -1.50
N SER A 79 -1.76 12.44 -0.72
CA SER A 79 -2.45 11.19 -1.06
C SER A 79 -2.80 10.35 0.15
N ILE A 80 -3.91 9.63 0.02
CA ILE A 80 -4.36 8.59 0.93
C ILE A 80 -4.49 7.27 0.17
N MET A 81 -3.94 6.19 0.74
CA MET A 81 -4.26 4.84 0.31
C MET A 81 -5.15 4.18 1.37
N TYR A 82 -6.35 3.82 0.98
CA TYR A 82 -7.23 3.01 1.83
C TYR A 82 -6.84 1.54 1.70
N ALA A 83 -6.41 0.96 2.81
CA ALA A 83 -5.89 -0.40 2.89
C ALA A 83 -5.90 -0.86 4.36
N GLY A 84 -5.05 -1.81 4.75
CA GLY A 84 -4.70 -2.08 6.13
C GLY A 84 -5.27 -3.37 6.69
N GLU A 85 -5.84 -3.30 7.90
CA GLU A 85 -6.22 -4.44 8.72
C GLU A 85 -7.41 -5.22 8.16
N GLY A 86 -8.31 -4.56 7.42
CA GLY A 86 -9.54 -5.12 6.89
C GLY A 86 -9.72 -4.88 5.40
N GLU A 87 -10.94 -5.07 4.93
CA GLU A 87 -11.34 -4.75 3.56
C GLU A 87 -11.99 -3.36 3.53
N PRO A 88 -11.39 -2.37 2.85
CA PRO A 88 -11.91 -0.99 2.88
C PRO A 88 -13.37 -0.84 2.48
N PHE A 89 -13.85 -1.61 1.51
CA PHE A 89 -15.24 -1.53 1.04
C PHE A 89 -16.26 -2.21 1.95
N LEU A 90 -15.86 -2.77 3.08
CA LEU A 90 -16.78 -3.11 4.17
C LEU A 90 -17.20 -1.87 4.97
N HIS A 91 -16.45 -0.77 4.88
CA HIS A 91 -16.88 0.48 5.48
C HIS A 91 -18.00 1.09 4.65
N ARG A 92 -19.23 1.16 5.22
CA ARG A 92 -20.46 1.52 4.49
C ARG A 92 -20.39 2.87 3.77
N ASP A 93 -19.66 3.84 4.33
CA ASP A 93 -19.58 5.21 3.82
C ASP A 93 -18.28 5.45 3.03
N MET A 94 -17.60 4.37 2.57
CA MET A 94 -16.27 4.49 1.93
C MET A 94 -16.29 5.39 0.70
N ALA A 95 -17.34 5.31 -0.11
CA ALA A 95 -17.48 6.16 -1.29
C ALA A 95 -17.61 7.65 -0.90
N GLU A 96 -18.42 7.98 0.11
CA GLU A 96 -18.57 9.35 0.62
C GLU A 96 -17.24 9.91 1.17
N ILE A 97 -16.50 9.09 1.91
CA ILE A 97 -15.18 9.45 2.45
C ILE A 97 -14.20 9.75 1.31
N THR A 98 -14.19 8.92 0.27
CA THR A 98 -13.31 9.08 -0.90
C THR A 98 -13.64 10.36 -1.70
N GLU A 99 -14.92 10.60 -1.95
CA GLU A 99 -15.41 11.82 -2.60
C GLU A 99 -14.98 13.07 -1.81
N TYR A 100 -15.13 13.03 -0.49
CA TYR A 100 -14.75 14.13 0.38
C TYR A 100 -13.23 14.37 0.41
N ALA A 101 -12.42 13.30 0.44
CA ALA A 101 -10.96 13.44 0.37
C ALA A 101 -10.51 14.11 -0.94
N LYS A 102 -11.15 13.77 -2.07
CA LYS A 102 -10.88 14.44 -3.36
C LYS A 102 -11.26 15.92 -3.32
N GLN A 103 -12.37 16.28 -2.68
CA GLN A 103 -12.77 17.68 -2.47
C GLN A 103 -11.75 18.45 -1.60
N CYS A 104 -11.07 17.77 -0.68
CA CYS A 104 -9.97 18.34 0.12
C CYS A 104 -8.64 18.44 -0.65
N GLY A 105 -8.61 18.12 -1.96
CA GLY A 105 -7.41 18.18 -2.81
C GLY A 105 -6.44 17.01 -2.57
N ILE A 106 -6.93 15.89 -2.05
CA ILE A 106 -6.13 14.69 -1.74
C ILE A 106 -6.42 13.61 -2.78
N ASP A 107 -5.38 13.03 -3.33
CA ASP A 107 -5.48 11.89 -4.25
C ASP A 107 -5.80 10.61 -3.48
N ASN A 108 -6.75 9.84 -3.99
CA ASN A 108 -7.21 8.61 -3.37
C ASN A 108 -6.68 7.38 -4.10
N ALA A 109 -6.40 6.33 -3.34
CA ALA A 109 -6.07 5.02 -3.89
C ALA A 109 -6.59 3.90 -2.99
N PHE A 110 -6.75 2.70 -3.57
CA PHE A 110 -7.21 1.52 -2.85
C PHE A 110 -6.30 0.32 -3.05
N THR A 111 -6.10 -0.44 -1.96
CA THR A 111 -5.75 -1.86 -2.02
C THR A 111 -6.91 -2.64 -1.40
N THR A 112 -7.55 -3.47 -2.18
CA THR A 112 -8.79 -4.20 -1.84
C THR A 112 -8.72 -5.65 -2.32
N ASN A 113 -9.58 -6.51 -1.78
CA ASN A 113 -9.78 -7.85 -2.35
C ASN A 113 -10.72 -7.85 -3.57
N GLY A 114 -11.36 -6.72 -3.88
CA GLY A 114 -12.21 -6.51 -5.06
C GLY A 114 -13.61 -7.12 -4.99
N SER A 115 -13.91 -7.91 -3.98
CA SER A 115 -15.19 -8.64 -3.89
C SER A 115 -16.40 -7.72 -3.70
N LEU A 116 -16.17 -6.55 -3.13
CA LEU A 116 -17.20 -5.54 -2.85
C LEU A 116 -17.13 -4.32 -3.78
N MET A 117 -16.33 -4.37 -4.84
CA MET A 117 -16.34 -3.37 -5.92
C MET A 117 -17.57 -3.53 -6.81
N THR A 118 -18.76 -3.42 -6.21
CA THR A 118 -20.03 -3.51 -6.95
C THR A 118 -20.15 -2.39 -7.98
N PRO A 119 -21.10 -2.48 -8.93
CA PRO A 119 -21.40 -1.38 -9.83
C PRO A 119 -21.61 -0.04 -9.13
N GLU A 120 -22.40 -0.04 -8.05
CA GLU A 120 -22.76 1.16 -7.27
C GLU A 120 -21.52 1.81 -6.63
N ILE A 121 -20.64 1.00 -6.06
CA ILE A 121 -19.38 1.48 -5.48
C ILE A 121 -18.47 2.01 -6.59
N SER A 122 -18.30 1.25 -7.68
CA SER A 122 -17.44 1.63 -8.80
C SER A 122 -17.85 2.95 -9.46
N GLU A 123 -19.14 3.21 -9.61
CA GLU A 123 -19.68 4.46 -10.19
C GLU A 123 -19.29 5.69 -9.37
N ARG A 124 -19.20 5.54 -8.04
CA ARG A 124 -18.87 6.63 -7.14
C ARG A 124 -17.36 6.84 -6.95
N ILE A 125 -16.58 5.74 -6.87
CA ILE A 125 -15.17 5.84 -6.51
C ILE A 125 -14.26 6.07 -7.72
N LEU A 126 -14.56 5.52 -8.91
CA LEU A 126 -13.65 5.64 -10.06
C LEU A 126 -13.36 7.08 -10.49
N PRO A 127 -14.34 8.02 -10.49
CA PRO A 127 -14.07 9.41 -10.89
C PRO A 127 -13.19 10.19 -9.91
N VAL A 128 -13.03 9.70 -8.67
CA VAL A 128 -12.31 10.40 -7.58
C VAL A 128 -11.10 9.63 -7.06
N THR A 129 -10.68 8.58 -7.79
CA THR A 129 -9.58 7.68 -7.38
C THR A 129 -8.51 7.64 -8.46
N GLU A 130 -7.25 7.78 -8.06
CA GLU A 130 -6.11 7.73 -8.99
C GLU A 130 -5.79 6.29 -9.43
N TRP A 131 -5.82 5.34 -8.49
CA TRP A 131 -5.62 3.93 -8.81
C TRP A 131 -6.29 3.00 -7.80
N ILE A 132 -6.68 1.83 -8.30
CA ILE A 132 -7.19 0.70 -7.50
C ILE A 132 -6.37 -0.53 -7.82
N LYS A 133 -5.86 -1.18 -6.78
CA LYS A 133 -5.09 -2.41 -6.88
C LYS A 133 -5.84 -3.52 -6.15
N VAL A 134 -6.28 -4.51 -6.90
CA VAL A 134 -6.96 -5.66 -6.34
C VAL A 134 -5.97 -6.76 -5.98
N SER A 135 -6.00 -7.22 -4.73
CA SER A 135 -5.22 -8.36 -4.26
C SER A 135 -5.88 -9.65 -4.74
N CYS A 136 -5.35 -10.22 -5.83
CA CYS A 136 -5.81 -11.46 -6.42
C CYS A 136 -4.61 -12.41 -6.54
N ASN A 137 -4.62 -13.49 -5.74
CA ASN A 137 -3.43 -14.30 -5.54
C ASN A 137 -3.57 -15.73 -6.10
N ALA A 138 -4.42 -15.89 -7.10
CA ALA A 138 -4.60 -17.14 -7.81
C ALA A 138 -5.28 -16.88 -9.17
N GLY A 139 -5.05 -17.76 -10.13
CA GLY A 139 -5.61 -17.69 -11.47
C GLY A 139 -6.68 -18.73 -11.78
N THR A 140 -7.15 -19.50 -10.78
CA THR A 140 -8.29 -20.41 -10.90
C THR A 140 -9.20 -20.31 -9.68
N PRO A 141 -10.51 -20.63 -9.81
CA PRO A 141 -11.46 -20.58 -8.69
C PRO A 141 -11.04 -21.44 -7.50
N GLU A 142 -10.53 -22.64 -7.74
CA GLU A 142 -10.12 -23.58 -6.70
C GLU A 142 -8.93 -23.04 -5.91
N ASN A 143 -7.90 -22.59 -6.64
CA ASN A 143 -6.70 -22.06 -5.99
C ASN A 143 -7.02 -20.72 -5.28
N TYR A 144 -7.91 -19.90 -5.85
CA TYR A 144 -8.36 -18.67 -5.20
C TYR A 144 -9.06 -18.96 -3.87
N SER A 145 -9.99 -19.92 -3.85
CA SER A 145 -10.68 -20.32 -2.63
C SER A 145 -9.72 -20.78 -1.55
N GLN A 146 -8.68 -21.54 -1.92
CA GLN A 146 -7.64 -22.00 -1.00
C GLN A 146 -6.79 -20.84 -0.45
N MET A 147 -6.29 -19.98 -1.34
CA MET A 147 -5.40 -18.87 -1.00
C MET A 147 -6.09 -17.78 -0.19
N HIS A 148 -7.32 -17.44 -0.54
CA HIS A 148 -8.10 -16.39 0.11
C HIS A 148 -9.04 -16.90 1.21
N ARG A 149 -9.16 -18.24 1.38
CA ARG A 149 -10.09 -18.90 2.32
C ARG A 149 -11.50 -18.39 2.16
N THR A 150 -12.01 -18.45 0.94
CA THR A 150 -13.34 -17.98 0.54
C THR A 150 -14.19 -19.11 0.00
N GLY A 151 -15.49 -18.86 -0.15
CA GLY A 151 -16.40 -19.78 -0.84
C GLY A 151 -16.14 -19.86 -2.36
N PRO A 152 -16.68 -20.90 -3.00
CA PRO A 152 -16.67 -21.01 -4.47
C PRO A 152 -17.42 -19.82 -5.10
N GLY A 153 -16.95 -19.38 -6.26
CA GLY A 153 -17.54 -18.27 -7.01
C GLY A 153 -17.02 -16.88 -6.62
N GLU A 154 -16.21 -16.75 -5.56
CA GLU A 154 -15.66 -15.44 -5.17
C GLU A 154 -14.63 -14.95 -6.20
N PHE A 155 -13.85 -15.85 -6.81
CA PHE A 155 -12.93 -15.51 -7.90
C PHE A 155 -13.67 -14.89 -9.10
N ASP A 156 -14.72 -15.56 -9.56
CA ASP A 156 -15.52 -15.09 -10.69
C ASP A 156 -16.19 -13.75 -10.39
N LYS A 157 -16.66 -13.57 -9.16
CA LYS A 157 -17.24 -12.31 -8.69
C LYS A 157 -16.21 -11.17 -8.74
N VAL A 158 -14.98 -11.40 -8.31
CA VAL A 158 -13.90 -10.40 -8.35
C VAL A 158 -13.57 -10.04 -9.80
N LEU A 159 -13.43 -11.03 -10.70
CA LEU A 159 -13.18 -10.78 -12.12
C LEU A 159 -14.34 -10.02 -12.78
N LYS A 160 -15.59 -10.36 -12.44
CA LYS A 160 -16.79 -9.65 -12.92
C LYS A 160 -16.80 -8.19 -12.46
N ASN A 161 -16.47 -7.93 -11.20
CA ASN A 161 -16.38 -6.58 -10.66
C ASN A 161 -15.29 -5.76 -11.38
N LEU A 162 -14.11 -6.34 -11.59
CA LEU A 162 -13.02 -5.73 -12.34
C LEU A 162 -13.42 -5.42 -13.79
N LYS A 163 -14.08 -6.36 -14.47
CA LYS A 163 -14.58 -6.15 -15.83
C LYS A 163 -15.57 -5.00 -15.89
N TYR A 164 -16.52 -4.93 -14.95
CA TYR A 164 -17.45 -3.81 -14.85
C TYR A 164 -16.72 -2.48 -14.66
N ALA A 165 -15.76 -2.42 -13.74
CA ALA A 165 -14.99 -1.21 -13.45
C ALA A 165 -14.19 -0.72 -14.68
N VAL A 166 -13.56 -1.64 -15.42
CA VAL A 166 -12.86 -1.31 -16.67
C VAL A 166 -13.82 -0.77 -17.73
N ASP A 167 -14.95 -1.44 -17.94
CA ASP A 167 -15.95 -1.02 -18.93
C ASP A 167 -16.59 0.32 -18.57
N LEU A 168 -16.86 0.55 -17.30
CA LEU A 168 -17.35 1.84 -16.78
C LEU A 168 -16.31 2.95 -17.01
N ARG A 169 -15.07 2.71 -16.62
CA ARG A 169 -13.96 3.65 -16.82
C ARG A 169 -13.84 4.07 -18.29
N ARG A 170 -13.84 3.09 -19.20
CA ARG A 170 -13.76 3.35 -20.65
C ARG A 170 -14.93 4.18 -21.16
N ARG A 171 -16.16 3.81 -20.78
CA ARG A 171 -17.38 4.51 -21.20
C ARG A 171 -17.44 5.96 -20.72
N LYS A 172 -16.92 6.20 -19.52
CA LYS A 172 -16.98 7.53 -18.85
C LYS A 172 -15.73 8.37 -19.05
N GLY A 173 -14.66 7.80 -19.61
CA GLY A 173 -13.38 8.48 -19.79
C GLY A 173 -12.66 8.79 -18.46
N TYR A 174 -12.85 7.97 -17.42
CA TYR A 174 -12.16 8.17 -16.14
C TYR A 174 -10.68 7.77 -16.23
N SER A 175 -9.83 8.50 -15.50
CA SER A 175 -8.37 8.32 -15.50
C SER A 175 -7.88 7.25 -14.52
N CYS A 176 -8.74 6.70 -13.68
CA CYS A 176 -8.37 5.73 -12.64
C CYS A 176 -7.63 4.53 -13.22
N VAL A 177 -6.43 4.25 -12.71
CA VAL A 177 -5.61 3.10 -13.10
C VAL A 177 -6.08 1.86 -12.34
N LEU A 178 -6.38 0.78 -13.06
CA LEU A 178 -6.90 -0.47 -12.51
C LEU A 178 -5.89 -1.60 -12.69
N GLY A 179 -5.46 -2.20 -11.60
CA GLY A 179 -4.53 -3.32 -11.67
C GLY A 179 -4.79 -4.38 -10.61
N ILE A 180 -4.10 -5.51 -10.78
CA ILE A 180 -4.08 -6.59 -9.79
C ILE A 180 -2.68 -6.80 -9.27
N GLN A 181 -2.59 -7.41 -8.07
CA GLN A 181 -1.34 -7.80 -7.46
C GLN A 181 -1.45 -9.19 -6.84
N SER A 182 -0.43 -10.01 -7.09
CA SER A 182 -0.25 -11.29 -6.40
C SER A 182 1.02 -11.27 -5.55
N VAL A 183 0.90 -11.87 -4.39
CA VAL A 183 2.05 -12.36 -3.62
C VAL A 183 2.38 -13.76 -4.16
N LEU A 184 3.62 -13.97 -4.61
CA LEU A 184 4.03 -15.25 -5.19
C LEU A 184 4.40 -16.24 -4.09
N LEU A 185 3.77 -17.39 -4.12
CA LEU A 185 3.97 -18.53 -3.23
C LEU A 185 4.03 -19.82 -4.07
N ARG A 186 4.60 -20.90 -3.53
CA ARG A 186 4.59 -22.22 -4.21
C ARG A 186 3.16 -22.69 -4.51
N GLU A 187 2.24 -22.39 -3.60
CA GLU A 187 0.84 -22.80 -3.65
C GLU A 187 0.04 -22.13 -4.77
N ASN A 188 0.49 -20.99 -5.28
CA ASN A 188 -0.22 -20.27 -6.36
C ASN A 188 0.58 -20.12 -7.65
N MET A 189 1.87 -20.42 -7.65
CA MET A 189 2.78 -20.21 -8.79
C MET A 189 2.24 -20.81 -10.08
N HIS A 190 1.64 -22.01 -10.01
CA HIS A 190 1.13 -22.75 -11.14
C HIS A 190 -0.11 -22.11 -11.82
N THR A 191 -0.76 -21.12 -11.17
CA THR A 191 -1.94 -20.43 -11.70
C THR A 191 -1.69 -18.96 -12.07
N ILE A 192 -0.48 -18.43 -11.83
CA ILE A 192 -0.17 -17.01 -12.00
C ILE A 192 -0.28 -16.56 -13.48
N GLU A 193 0.07 -17.44 -14.43
CA GLU A 193 -0.09 -17.15 -15.86
C GLU A 193 -1.55 -17.06 -16.28
N ASN A 194 -2.43 -17.90 -15.73
CA ASN A 194 -3.86 -17.83 -15.97
C ASN A 194 -4.42 -16.47 -15.52
N LEU A 195 -3.94 -15.98 -14.37
CA LEU A 195 -4.33 -14.66 -13.87
C LEU A 195 -3.81 -13.53 -14.77
N ALA A 196 -2.60 -13.64 -15.31
CA ALA A 196 -2.05 -12.67 -16.25
C ALA A 196 -2.90 -12.62 -17.55
N ALA A 197 -3.31 -13.79 -18.06
CA ALA A 197 -4.20 -13.89 -19.21
C ALA A 197 -5.56 -13.24 -18.93
N ALA A 198 -6.20 -13.58 -17.82
CA ALA A 198 -7.49 -13.01 -17.41
C ALA A 198 -7.41 -11.48 -17.20
N ALA A 199 -6.36 -10.98 -16.55
CA ALA A 199 -6.15 -9.56 -16.34
C ALA A 199 -6.03 -8.77 -17.66
N LYS A 200 -5.29 -9.33 -18.63
CA LYS A 200 -5.15 -8.78 -19.97
C LYS A 200 -6.47 -8.77 -20.73
N GLU A 201 -7.22 -9.87 -20.68
CA GLU A 201 -8.53 -10.02 -21.34
C GLU A 201 -9.56 -9.04 -20.79
N ILE A 202 -9.60 -8.84 -19.46
CA ILE A 202 -10.46 -7.85 -18.81
C ILE A 202 -10.09 -6.43 -19.28
N GLY A 203 -8.82 -6.19 -19.62
CA GLY A 203 -8.29 -4.90 -20.03
C GLY A 203 -7.86 -4.03 -18.86
N LEU A 204 -7.28 -4.65 -17.85
CA LEU A 204 -6.58 -3.96 -16.78
C LEU A 204 -5.32 -3.27 -17.31
N ASP A 205 -4.78 -2.31 -16.54
CA ASP A 205 -3.59 -1.56 -16.94
C ASP A 205 -2.30 -2.31 -16.56
N TYR A 206 -2.32 -3.04 -15.44
CA TYR A 206 -1.15 -3.79 -14.99
C TYR A 206 -1.48 -5.00 -14.10
N TYR A 207 -0.52 -5.90 -14.06
CA TYR A 207 -0.44 -7.00 -13.10
C TYR A 207 0.92 -7.01 -12.40
N VAL A 208 0.93 -6.95 -11.07
CA VAL A 208 2.17 -7.01 -10.27
C VAL A 208 2.30 -8.37 -9.59
N VAL A 209 3.45 -9.02 -9.78
CA VAL A 209 3.86 -10.20 -9.01
C VAL A 209 5.00 -9.80 -8.07
N LYS A 210 4.80 -9.96 -6.76
CA LYS A 210 5.78 -9.57 -5.74
C LYS A 210 6.11 -10.73 -4.79
N PRO A 211 7.27 -10.67 -4.09
CA PRO A 211 7.59 -11.66 -3.08
C PRO A 211 6.63 -11.61 -1.89
N TYR A 212 6.48 -12.76 -1.24
CA TYR A 212 5.87 -12.84 0.09
C TYR A 212 6.82 -12.21 1.11
N MET A 213 6.29 -11.34 1.93
CA MET A 213 7.04 -10.66 2.98
C MET A 213 6.28 -10.80 4.29
N PRO A 214 6.50 -11.89 5.05
CA PRO A 214 5.79 -12.13 6.30
C PRO A 214 6.11 -11.05 7.32
N HIS A 215 5.17 -10.78 8.17
CA HIS A 215 5.42 -10.10 9.43
C HIS A 215 5.82 -11.15 10.49
N ARG A 216 6.68 -10.77 11.45
CA ARG A 216 7.15 -11.68 12.52
C ARG A 216 6.03 -12.29 13.38
N LEU A 217 4.87 -11.64 13.42
CA LEU A 217 3.69 -12.05 14.17
C LEU A 217 2.65 -12.80 13.31
N ASN A 218 2.91 -13.03 12.01
CA ASN A 218 1.97 -13.77 11.18
C ASN A 218 1.81 -15.21 11.63
N ALA A 219 0.59 -15.72 11.53
CA ALA A 219 0.28 -17.10 11.87
C ALA A 219 0.85 -18.11 10.85
N HIS A 220 1.08 -17.67 9.62
CA HIS A 220 1.55 -18.52 8.51
C HIS A 220 2.88 -18.01 7.97
N HIS A 221 3.79 -18.97 7.75
CA HIS A 221 5.08 -18.76 7.12
C HIS A 221 5.18 -19.66 5.89
N PHE A 222 5.62 -19.09 4.77
CA PHE A 222 5.80 -19.79 3.51
C PHE A 222 7.27 -19.69 3.11
N GLU A 223 7.81 -20.81 2.67
CA GLU A 223 9.16 -20.88 2.12
C GLU A 223 9.07 -20.94 0.59
N ILE A 224 9.79 -20.09 -0.08
CA ILE A 224 9.89 -20.04 -1.53
C ILE A 224 11.27 -19.56 -1.91
N ASP A 225 11.93 -20.28 -2.82
CA ASP A 225 13.14 -19.82 -3.48
C ASP A 225 12.74 -19.02 -4.74
N TYR A 226 12.93 -17.72 -4.68
CA TYR A 226 12.62 -16.86 -5.82
C TYR A 226 13.62 -16.98 -6.98
N HIS A 227 14.79 -17.59 -6.78
CA HIS A 227 15.73 -17.90 -7.88
C HIS A 227 15.13 -18.94 -8.85
N GLU A 228 14.28 -19.84 -8.36
CA GLU A 228 13.56 -20.81 -9.18
C GLU A 228 12.43 -20.19 -10.02
N CYS A 229 12.09 -18.91 -9.78
CA CYS A 229 10.96 -18.25 -10.43
C CYS A 229 11.34 -17.51 -11.73
N GLN A 230 12.57 -17.59 -12.19
CA GLN A 230 13.04 -16.84 -13.37
C GLN A 230 12.32 -17.26 -14.66
N GLU A 231 12.06 -18.55 -14.84
CA GLU A 231 11.29 -19.02 -16.01
C GLU A 231 9.86 -18.48 -16.03
N LEU A 232 9.20 -18.41 -14.86
CA LEU A 232 7.88 -17.78 -14.74
C LEU A 232 7.94 -16.30 -15.10
N ALA A 233 8.98 -15.60 -14.66
CA ALA A 233 9.16 -14.20 -14.98
C ALA A 233 9.31 -13.96 -16.50
N GLU A 234 10.08 -14.83 -17.20
CA GLU A 234 10.21 -14.76 -18.65
C GLU A 234 8.89 -15.05 -19.38
N ARG A 235 8.16 -16.10 -18.99
CA ARG A 235 6.84 -16.41 -19.57
C ARG A 235 5.85 -15.24 -19.37
N LEU A 236 5.86 -14.62 -18.21
CA LEU A 236 4.96 -13.48 -17.91
C LEU A 236 5.25 -12.25 -18.77
N LYS A 237 6.48 -12.05 -19.24
CA LYS A 237 6.82 -10.95 -20.16
C LYS A 237 6.05 -10.98 -21.48
N HIS A 238 5.62 -12.16 -21.94
CA HIS A 238 4.86 -12.32 -23.19
C HIS A 238 3.43 -11.73 -23.09
N TYR A 239 2.93 -11.47 -21.88
CA TYR A 239 1.63 -10.83 -21.70
C TYR A 239 1.67 -9.31 -21.89
N ASN A 240 2.87 -8.67 -21.84
CA ASN A 240 2.99 -7.23 -22.02
C ASN A 240 2.49 -6.76 -23.39
N THR A 241 1.77 -5.66 -23.39
CA THR A 241 1.32 -4.93 -24.57
C THR A 241 1.50 -3.42 -24.33
N PRO A 242 1.27 -2.53 -25.29
CA PRO A 242 1.25 -1.10 -25.02
C PRO A 242 0.29 -0.67 -23.90
N ASP A 243 -0.84 -1.38 -23.76
CA ASP A 243 -1.93 -1.04 -22.84
C ASP A 243 -1.96 -1.89 -21.55
N PHE A 244 -1.13 -2.93 -21.45
CA PHE A 244 -1.08 -3.83 -20.31
C PHE A 244 0.33 -4.21 -19.94
N SER A 245 0.71 -4.01 -18.68
CA SER A 245 2.06 -4.31 -18.17
C SER A 245 2.03 -5.40 -17.10
N VAL A 246 2.85 -6.44 -17.25
CA VAL A 246 3.15 -7.37 -16.17
C VAL A 246 4.47 -6.96 -15.52
N VAL A 247 4.42 -6.62 -14.24
CA VAL A 247 5.57 -6.20 -13.43
C VAL A 247 5.95 -7.32 -12.48
N PHE A 248 6.92 -8.13 -12.89
CA PHE A 248 7.52 -9.13 -11.99
C PHE A 248 8.63 -8.47 -11.20
N ARG A 249 8.45 -8.32 -9.88
CA ARG A 249 9.35 -7.53 -9.02
C ARG A 249 10.63 -8.30 -8.68
N THR A 250 11.44 -8.60 -9.70
CA THR A 250 12.69 -9.38 -9.59
C THR A 250 13.64 -8.78 -8.57
N GLN A 251 13.84 -7.45 -8.59
CA GLN A 251 14.74 -6.78 -7.63
C GLN A 251 14.26 -6.94 -6.17
N ALA A 252 12.95 -6.93 -5.94
CA ALA A 252 12.42 -7.17 -4.61
C ALA A 252 12.56 -8.64 -4.20
N MET A 253 12.52 -9.58 -5.15
CA MET A 253 12.77 -11.00 -4.91
C MET A 253 14.25 -11.27 -4.58
N GLU A 254 15.15 -10.69 -5.33
CA GLU A 254 16.60 -10.79 -5.07
C GLU A 254 17.01 -10.22 -3.70
N ARG A 255 16.32 -9.15 -3.26
CA ARG A 255 16.55 -8.56 -1.93
C ARG A 255 15.86 -9.32 -0.80
N HIS A 256 15.01 -10.29 -1.12
CA HIS A 256 14.24 -11.03 -0.10
C HIS A 256 15.15 -11.66 0.95
N ASP A 257 16.27 -12.22 0.50
CA ASP A 257 17.23 -12.92 1.35
C ASP A 257 18.36 -12.01 1.84
N CYS A 258 18.34 -10.72 1.45
CA CYS A 258 19.35 -9.75 1.83
C CYS A 258 18.81 -8.78 2.90
N ALA A 259 19.17 -9.05 4.17
CA ALA A 259 18.78 -8.17 5.29
C ALA A 259 19.49 -6.81 5.29
N ARG A 260 20.50 -6.59 4.43
CA ARG A 260 21.34 -5.39 4.44
C ARG A 260 20.57 -4.17 3.92
N LYS A 261 20.51 -3.12 4.72
CA LYS A 261 20.05 -1.78 4.32
C LYS A 261 21.24 -0.91 3.91
N ASN A 262 21.03 -0.04 2.92
CA ASN A 262 22.04 0.94 2.48
C ASN A 262 21.92 2.28 3.27
N TYR A 263 21.25 2.27 4.42
CA TYR A 263 21.03 3.43 5.28
C TYR A 263 21.02 3.00 6.75
N GLY A 264 21.48 3.89 7.65
CA GLY A 264 21.64 3.58 9.08
C GLY A 264 20.43 3.92 9.93
N THR A 265 19.51 4.79 9.46
CA THR A 265 18.29 5.16 10.18
C THR A 265 17.15 5.45 9.22
N CYS A 266 15.90 5.41 9.70
CA CYS A 266 14.70 5.61 8.87
C CYS A 266 14.32 7.09 8.83
N TYR A 267 14.73 7.79 7.78
CA TYR A 267 14.37 9.20 7.53
C TYR A 267 13.00 9.37 6.88
N SER A 268 12.32 8.28 6.48
CA SER A 268 11.00 8.38 5.82
C SER A 268 9.85 8.66 6.77
N LEU A 269 10.00 8.43 8.08
CA LEU A 269 8.92 8.56 9.08
C LEU A 269 8.21 9.92 9.08
N PRO A 270 8.88 11.08 8.85
CA PRO A 270 8.19 12.37 8.76
C PRO A 270 7.31 12.55 7.51
N PHE A 271 7.49 11.72 6.48
CA PHE A 271 6.85 11.91 5.18
C PHE A 271 5.58 11.09 5.01
N TRP A 272 5.30 10.14 5.92
CA TRP A 272 4.12 9.30 5.87
C TRP A 272 3.66 8.86 7.26
N SER A 273 2.44 8.36 7.36
CA SER A 273 1.91 7.79 8.58
C SER A 273 0.83 6.75 8.26
N TYR A 274 0.44 6.00 9.28
CA TYR A 274 -0.62 5.02 9.22
C TYR A 274 -1.70 5.35 10.27
N LEU A 275 -2.96 5.34 9.85
CA LEU A 275 -4.13 5.46 10.73
C LEU A 275 -4.82 4.11 10.77
N ASP A 276 -4.89 3.50 11.96
CA ASP A 276 -5.56 2.23 12.16
C ASP A 276 -7.07 2.39 12.30
N SER A 277 -7.79 1.26 12.26
CA SER A 277 -9.25 1.23 12.38
C SER A 277 -9.79 1.58 13.78
N GLY A 278 -8.92 1.72 14.77
CA GLY A 278 -9.22 2.19 16.13
C GLY A 278 -8.92 3.67 16.36
N GLY A 279 -8.43 4.37 15.33
CA GLY A 279 -8.12 5.80 15.40
C GLY A 279 -6.69 6.13 15.81
N ASN A 280 -5.80 5.15 15.98
CA ASN A 280 -4.43 5.43 16.36
C ASN A 280 -3.60 5.87 15.15
N ILE A 281 -2.80 6.91 15.34
CA ILE A 281 -1.78 7.39 14.40
C ILE A 281 -0.46 6.70 14.73
N TRP A 282 0.04 5.93 13.76
CA TRP A 282 1.25 5.14 13.88
C TRP A 282 2.41 5.72 13.06
N GLY A 283 3.61 5.67 13.63
CA GLY A 283 4.82 6.04 12.91
C GLY A 283 5.26 5.02 11.86
N CYS A 284 4.92 3.74 12.04
CA CYS A 284 5.33 2.68 11.13
C CYS A 284 4.32 1.52 11.12
N SER A 285 3.90 1.08 9.93
CA SER A 285 2.98 -0.06 9.76
C SER A 285 3.64 -1.43 9.97
N VAL A 286 4.96 -1.50 10.14
CA VAL A 286 5.66 -2.74 10.51
C VAL A 286 5.59 -2.99 12.01
N HIS A 287 5.36 -1.97 12.78
CA HIS A 287 5.35 -2.02 14.25
C HIS A 287 3.95 -1.81 14.85
N LEU A 288 2.90 -2.16 14.10
CA LEU A 288 1.55 -2.22 14.64
C LEU A 288 1.54 -3.24 15.79
N THR A 289 0.96 -2.90 16.92
CA THR A 289 0.98 -3.57 18.23
C THR A 289 2.11 -3.14 19.19
N GLU A 290 3.07 -2.35 18.74
CA GLU A 290 4.10 -1.80 19.64
C GLU A 290 3.73 -0.37 20.05
N GLU A 291 3.28 -0.18 21.28
CA GLU A 291 2.71 1.08 21.80
C GLU A 291 3.62 2.30 21.59
N LYS A 292 4.94 2.12 21.62
CA LYS A 292 5.89 3.22 21.39
C LYS A 292 5.78 3.85 20.01
N TYR A 293 5.24 3.14 19.01
CA TYR A 293 5.01 3.67 17.67
C TYR A 293 3.64 4.35 17.49
N ILE A 294 2.79 4.38 18.52
CA ILE A 294 1.52 5.13 18.52
C ILE A 294 1.82 6.56 18.95
N PHE A 295 1.55 7.52 18.08
CA PHE A 295 1.77 8.95 18.39
C PHE A 295 0.58 9.56 19.14
N GLY A 296 -0.64 9.10 18.88
CA GLY A 296 -1.87 9.54 19.53
C GLY A 296 -3.09 8.89 18.87
N ASN A 297 -4.29 9.27 19.32
CA ASN A 297 -5.54 8.77 18.79
C ASN A 297 -6.41 9.94 18.30
N ILE A 298 -7.01 9.79 17.12
CA ILE A 298 -7.81 10.85 16.49
C ILE A 298 -9.11 11.16 17.24
N TYR A 299 -9.57 10.28 18.09
CA TYR A 299 -10.77 10.55 18.92
C TYR A 299 -10.48 11.41 20.13
N ASP A 300 -9.21 11.51 20.54
CA ASP A 300 -8.78 12.31 21.69
C ASP A 300 -8.23 13.68 21.27
N GLN A 301 -7.60 13.75 20.09
CA GLN A 301 -6.84 14.92 19.64
C GLN A 301 -7.02 15.14 18.12
N SER A 302 -6.80 16.37 17.66
CA SER A 302 -6.66 16.66 16.22
C SER A 302 -5.37 16.03 15.67
N PHE A 303 -5.29 15.87 14.34
CA PHE A 303 -4.08 15.33 13.71
C PHE A 303 -2.87 16.23 13.97
N SER A 304 -3.02 17.55 13.92
CA SER A 304 -1.94 18.51 14.18
C SER A 304 -1.41 18.39 15.60
N GLU A 305 -2.29 18.30 16.61
CA GLU A 305 -1.89 18.11 18.01
C GLU A 305 -1.11 16.80 18.19
N ILE A 306 -1.51 15.71 17.52
CA ILE A 306 -0.78 14.43 17.54
C ILE A 306 0.58 14.58 16.84
N TRP A 307 0.58 15.24 15.66
CA TRP A 307 1.76 15.30 14.81
C TRP A 307 2.86 16.20 15.36
N ASP A 308 2.48 17.32 15.98
CA ASP A 308 3.38 18.27 16.63
C ASP A 308 3.58 17.96 18.13
N GLY A 309 2.87 16.94 18.65
CA GLY A 309 2.85 16.59 20.05
C GLY A 309 4.19 16.05 20.60
N GLU A 310 4.32 16.15 21.92
CA GLU A 310 5.55 15.75 22.65
C GLU A 310 5.87 14.26 22.45
N LYS A 311 4.85 13.38 22.44
CA LYS A 311 5.03 11.92 22.29
C LYS A 311 5.74 11.59 20.97
N ARG A 312 5.27 12.14 19.85
CA ARG A 312 5.92 11.96 18.55
C ARG A 312 7.29 12.61 18.50
N THR A 313 7.42 13.82 19.03
CA THR A 313 8.68 14.56 19.00
C THR A 313 9.77 13.83 19.80
N ALA A 314 9.44 13.33 20.98
CA ALA A 314 10.35 12.52 21.79
C ALA A 314 10.74 11.22 21.09
N PHE A 315 9.75 10.50 20.54
CA PHE A 315 9.99 9.29 19.75
C PHE A 315 10.95 9.56 18.57
N MET A 316 10.68 10.62 17.78
CA MET A 316 11.51 10.95 16.62
C MET A 316 12.94 11.30 17.02
N LYS A 317 13.12 12.04 18.11
CA LYS A 317 14.44 12.39 18.65
C LYS A 317 15.22 11.15 19.06
N GLU A 318 14.60 10.25 19.81
CA GLU A 318 15.22 8.99 20.24
C GLU A 318 15.50 8.08 19.05
N PHE A 319 14.53 7.89 18.16
CA PHE A 319 14.62 6.99 17.03
C PHE A 319 15.74 7.36 16.07
N LEU A 320 15.92 8.67 15.79
CA LEU A 320 16.95 9.15 14.85
C LEU A 320 18.37 9.08 15.42
N GLN A 321 18.52 8.94 16.73
CA GLN A 321 19.82 8.79 17.40
C GLN A 321 20.27 7.33 17.49
N ASN A 322 19.36 6.39 17.27
CA ASN A 322 19.64 4.97 17.38
C ASN A 322 19.73 4.30 15.99
N PRO A 323 20.46 3.17 15.88
CA PRO A 323 20.44 2.37 14.66
C PRO A 323 19.04 1.83 14.39
N LEU A 324 18.81 1.41 13.14
CA LEU A 324 17.56 0.75 12.78
C LEU A 324 17.27 -0.44 13.69
N PRO A 325 16.02 -0.60 14.17
CA PRO A 325 15.65 -1.79 14.94
C PRO A 325 15.90 -3.08 14.13
N GLU A 326 16.37 -4.12 14.78
CA GLU A 326 16.53 -5.46 14.16
C GLU A 326 15.23 -5.99 13.59
N THR A 327 14.10 -5.56 14.16
CA THR A 327 12.74 -5.88 13.69
C THR A 327 12.32 -5.09 12.46
N CYS A 328 13.17 -4.19 11.94
CA CYS A 328 12.88 -3.45 10.72
C CYS A 328 12.76 -4.40 9.53
N LYS A 329 11.63 -4.32 8.82
CA LYS A 329 11.29 -5.25 7.74
C LYS A 329 12.29 -5.19 6.59
N VAL A 330 12.78 -6.34 6.14
CA VAL A 330 13.46 -6.51 4.86
C VAL A 330 12.49 -6.14 3.73
N ASN A 331 12.98 -5.54 2.65
CA ASN A 331 12.14 -5.05 1.54
C ASN A 331 11.00 -4.12 1.99
N CYS A 332 11.30 -3.21 2.90
CA CYS A 332 10.34 -2.19 3.30
C CYS A 332 9.98 -1.30 2.09
N ARG A 333 8.71 -1.00 1.92
CA ARG A 333 8.27 -0.08 0.85
C ARG A 333 8.90 1.31 0.91
N MET A 334 9.47 1.68 2.07
CA MET A 334 10.18 2.95 2.26
C MET A 334 11.69 2.84 2.03
N ASP A 335 12.22 1.68 1.61
CA ASP A 335 13.68 1.52 1.42
C ASP A 335 14.24 2.54 0.40
N ALA A 336 13.62 2.67 -0.76
CA ALA A 336 14.07 3.63 -1.77
C ALA A 336 13.95 5.10 -1.32
N VAL A 337 12.93 5.42 -0.52
CA VAL A 337 12.78 6.75 0.11
C VAL A 337 13.90 6.98 1.11
N ASN A 338 14.20 6.00 1.95
CA ASN A 338 15.26 6.11 2.95
C ASN A 338 16.64 6.21 2.31
N GLU A 339 16.95 5.45 1.27
CA GLU A 339 18.20 5.56 0.51
C GLU A 339 18.37 6.97 -0.08
N TYR A 340 17.33 7.52 -0.69
CA TYR A 340 17.34 8.89 -1.20
C TYR A 340 17.61 9.91 -0.11
N LEU A 341 16.88 9.86 1.00
CA LEU A 341 17.04 10.81 2.12
C LEU A 341 18.38 10.63 2.84
N TRP A 342 18.85 9.38 2.93
CA TRP A 342 20.17 9.06 3.49
C TRP A 342 21.30 9.70 2.66
N ASN A 343 21.23 9.57 1.35
CA ASN A 343 22.23 10.16 0.44
C ASN A 343 22.23 11.69 0.50
N LEU A 344 21.07 12.33 0.73
CA LEU A 344 21.01 13.78 0.93
C LEU A 344 21.66 14.23 2.24
N LYS A 345 21.55 13.42 3.32
CA LYS A 345 22.18 13.70 4.62
C LYS A 345 23.65 13.29 4.67
N ASN A 346 24.07 12.33 3.87
CA ASN A 346 25.39 11.74 3.81
C ASN A 346 25.95 11.80 2.38
N PRO A 347 26.20 13.00 1.84
CA PRO A 347 26.60 13.14 0.45
C PRO A 347 27.97 12.50 0.19
N VAL A 348 28.13 11.92 -0.99
CA VAL A 348 29.41 11.40 -1.45
C VAL A 348 30.39 12.54 -1.74
N ARG A 349 31.68 12.21 -1.94
CA ARG A 349 32.67 13.22 -2.34
C ARG A 349 32.31 13.79 -3.74
N HIS A 350 32.67 15.05 -3.95
CA HIS A 350 32.53 15.76 -5.22
C HIS A 350 31.08 16.03 -5.68
N VAL A 351 30.11 16.10 -4.78
CA VAL A 351 28.68 16.37 -5.09
C VAL A 351 28.43 17.73 -5.76
N ASN A 352 29.41 18.65 -5.73
CA ASN A 352 29.29 19.97 -6.36
C ASN A 352 29.57 19.94 -7.88
N PHE A 353 30.02 18.83 -8.41
CA PHE A 353 30.22 18.65 -9.86
C PHE A 353 28.99 17.92 -10.44
N ILE A 354 28.22 18.60 -11.28
CA ILE A 354 27.00 18.14 -11.93
C ILE A 354 27.22 17.90 -13.43
#